data_808ac60c39c47f5e6f717863f2f65ea3
#
_entry.id   808ac60c39c47f5e6f717863f2f65ea3
#
_cell.length_a   1.000
_cell.length_b   1.000
_cell.length_c   1.000
_cell.angle_alpha   90.00
_cell.angle_beta   90.00
_cell.angle_gamma   90.00
#
_symmetry.space_group_name_H-M   'P 1'
#
loop_
_entity.id
_entity.type
_entity.pdbx_description
1 polymer ?
#
loop_
_entity_poly.entity_id
_entity_poly.type
_entity_poly.pdbx_seq_one_letter_code
_entity_poly.pdbx_strand_id
1 'polypeptide(L)' 'MKDKIVSKVVSEFQQRSETGIKKYGTTLDRDDLTTLEWLKHLREELMDAVLYTTKLAEELEKHG' A
#
# COMPACT_ATOMS: atom_id res chain seq x y z
N MET A 1 10.88 16.00 -11.44
CA MET A 1 9.38 16.05 -11.53
C MET A 1 8.89 17.34 -10.89
N LYS A 2 7.95 18.03 -11.54
CA LYS A 2 7.45 19.32 -11.05
C LYS A 2 6.58 19.20 -9.80
N ASP A 3 5.85 18.12 -9.66
CA ASP A 3 4.98 17.89 -8.51
C ASP A 3 5.74 17.15 -7.41
N LYS A 4 6.04 17.83 -6.33
CA LYS A 4 6.82 17.29 -5.22
C LYS A 4 6.10 16.15 -4.50
N ILE A 5 4.77 16.20 -4.43
CA ILE A 5 3.98 15.13 -3.80
C ILE A 5 4.06 13.85 -4.64
N VAL A 6 3.89 13.98 -5.94
CA VAL A 6 3.99 12.81 -6.85
C VAL A 6 5.40 12.23 -6.82
N SER A 7 6.42 13.08 -6.84
CA SER A 7 7.81 12.64 -6.78
C SER A 7 8.09 11.83 -5.52
N LYS A 8 7.61 12.30 -4.38
CA LYS A 8 7.74 11.59 -3.11
C LYS A 8 7.08 10.22 -3.16
N VAL A 9 5.85 10.14 -3.67
CA VAL A 9 5.11 8.88 -3.75
C VAL A 9 5.79 7.89 -4.71
N VAL A 10 6.31 8.37 -5.84
CA VAL A 10 7.06 7.52 -6.77
C VAL A 10 8.27 6.90 -6.08
N SER A 11 9.03 7.71 -5.32
CA SER A 11 10.19 7.22 -4.57
C SER A 11 9.78 6.17 -3.53
N GLU A 12 8.68 6.40 -2.83
CA GLU A 12 8.16 5.46 -1.85
C GLU A 12 7.71 4.15 -2.49
N PHE A 13 7.10 4.19 -3.68
CA PHE A 13 6.77 2.99 -4.43
C PHE A 13 8.01 2.15 -4.76
N GLN A 14 9.09 2.80 -5.18
CA GLN A 14 10.34 2.10 -5.49
C GLN A 14 10.91 1.41 -4.26
N GLN A 15 10.96 2.12 -3.13
CA GLN A 15 11.45 1.57 -1.87
C GLN A 15 10.59 0.41 -1.39
N ARG A 16 9.27 0.54 -1.48
CA ARG A 16 8.34 -0.52 -1.08
C ARG A 16 8.51 -1.75 -1.95
N SER A 17 8.70 -1.57 -3.25
CA SER A 17 8.95 -2.68 -4.17
C SER A 17 10.23 -3.43 -3.81
N GLU A 18 11.32 -2.71 -3.55
CA GLU A 18 12.60 -3.31 -3.16
C GLU A 18 12.48 -4.09 -1.86
N THR A 19 11.78 -3.54 -0.88
CA THR A 19 11.52 -4.20 0.41
C THR A 19 10.71 -5.49 0.20
N GLY A 20 9.69 -5.44 -0.64
CA GLY A 20 8.88 -6.60 -0.95
C GLY A 20 9.66 -7.71 -1.64
N ILE A 21 10.51 -7.34 -2.60
CA ILE A 21 11.37 -8.31 -3.29
C ILE A 21 12.33 -9.00 -2.32
N LYS A 22 12.95 -8.25 -1.42
CA LYS A 22 13.85 -8.80 -0.39
C LYS A 22 13.12 -9.75 0.55
N LYS A 23 11.90 -9.38 0.95
CA LYS A 23 11.13 -10.13 1.94
C LYS A 23 10.52 -11.41 1.37
N TYR A 24 9.97 -11.33 0.16
CA TYR A 24 9.21 -12.44 -0.44
C TYR A 24 9.94 -13.14 -1.59
N GLY A 25 11.05 -12.58 -2.06
CA GLY A 25 11.86 -13.18 -3.13
C GLY A 25 11.22 -13.12 -4.51
N THR A 26 10.22 -12.27 -4.72
CA THR A 26 9.53 -12.17 -6.00
C THR A 26 8.98 -10.77 -6.23
N THR A 27 8.71 -10.46 -7.48
CA THR A 27 8.05 -9.22 -7.89
C THR A 27 6.54 -9.46 -8.03
N LEU A 28 5.80 -8.39 -8.28
CA LEU A 28 4.36 -8.51 -8.60
C LEU A 28 4.14 -9.07 -10.01
N ASP A 29 5.16 -9.10 -10.83
CA ASP A 29 5.11 -9.70 -12.18
C ASP A 29 5.29 -11.22 -12.04
N ARG A 30 4.27 -11.85 -11.49
CA ARG A 30 4.21 -13.28 -11.23
C ARG A 30 2.83 -13.78 -11.63
N ASP A 31 2.73 -15.04 -12.02
CA ASP A 31 1.48 -15.64 -12.50
C ASP A 31 1.06 -16.89 -11.73
N ASP A 32 1.68 -17.14 -10.58
CA ASP A 32 1.37 -18.30 -9.74
C ASP A 32 0.19 -18.09 -8.79
N LEU A 33 -0.36 -16.87 -8.73
CA LEU A 33 -1.55 -16.56 -7.95
C LEU A 33 -2.77 -16.47 -8.87
N THR A 34 -3.89 -17.00 -8.42
CA THR A 34 -5.15 -16.89 -9.15
C THR A 34 -5.72 -15.48 -9.03
N THR A 35 -6.64 -15.13 -9.92
CA THR A 35 -7.35 -13.85 -9.86
C THR A 35 -8.06 -13.68 -8.52
N LEU A 36 -8.65 -14.75 -7.99
CA LEU A 36 -9.32 -14.69 -6.69
C LEU A 36 -8.33 -14.41 -5.56
N GLU A 37 -7.15 -15.01 -5.60
CA GLU A 37 -6.10 -14.75 -4.60
C GLU A 37 -5.64 -13.29 -4.64
N TRP A 38 -5.45 -12.72 -5.83
CA TRP A 38 -5.13 -11.30 -5.98
C TRP A 38 -6.25 -10.41 -5.43
N LEU A 39 -7.50 -10.78 -5.67
CA LEU A 39 -8.65 -10.04 -5.17
C LEU A 39 -8.69 -10.05 -3.64
N LYS A 40 -8.39 -11.18 -3.01
CA LYS A 40 -8.32 -11.28 -1.54
C LYS A 40 -7.24 -10.39 -0.97
N HIS A 41 -6.06 -10.36 -1.59
CA HIS A 41 -4.99 -9.46 -1.16
C HIS A 41 -5.41 -7.99 -1.25
N LEU A 42 -6.02 -7.61 -2.37
CA LEU A 42 -6.53 -6.24 -2.53
C LEU A 42 -7.56 -5.89 -1.47
N ARG A 43 -8.47 -6.79 -1.20
CA ARG A 43 -9.52 -6.57 -0.19
C ARG A 43 -8.91 -6.33 1.18
N GLU A 44 -7.90 -7.11 1.56
CA GLU A 44 -7.20 -6.94 2.84
C GLU A 44 -6.57 -5.56 2.94
N GLU A 45 -5.93 -5.09 1.88
CA GLU A 45 -5.33 -3.76 1.85
C GLU A 45 -6.38 -2.66 1.96
N LEU A 46 -7.53 -2.82 1.32
CA LEU A 46 -8.63 -1.86 1.42
C LEU A 46 -9.22 -1.83 2.83
N MET A 47 -9.30 -2.98 3.50
CA MET A 47 -9.73 -3.05 4.89
C MET A 47 -8.76 -2.30 5.80
N ASP A 48 -7.47 -2.50 5.61
CA ASP A 48 -6.45 -1.76 6.36
C ASP A 48 -6.58 -0.25 6.15
N ALA A 49 -6.85 0.16 4.91
CA ALA A 49 -7.05 1.58 4.60
C ALA A 49 -8.24 2.17 5.39
N VAL A 50 -9.32 1.41 5.53
CA VAL A 50 -10.47 1.85 6.34
C VAL A 50 -10.09 1.97 7.82
N LEU A 51 -9.35 1.01 8.35
CA LEU A 51 -8.89 1.06 9.74
C LEU A 51 -8.00 2.28 10.00
N TYR A 52 -7.07 2.56 9.11
CA TYR A 52 -6.18 3.71 9.27
C TYR A 52 -6.93 5.03 9.17
N THR A 53 -7.87 5.16 8.25
CA THR A 53 -8.66 6.39 8.13
C THR A 53 -9.56 6.60 9.34
N THR A 54 -10.10 5.53 9.90
CA THR A 54 -10.91 5.59 11.12
C THR A 54 -10.07 6.07 12.31
N LYS A 55 -8.87 5.51 12.45
CA LYS A 55 -7.94 5.93 13.51
C LYS A 55 -7.58 7.41 13.38
N LEU A 56 -7.29 7.86 12.17
CA LEU A 56 -6.94 9.25 11.91
C LEU A 56 -8.11 10.19 12.21
N ALA A 57 -9.32 9.80 11.80
CA ALA A 57 -10.52 10.59 12.08
C ALA A 57 -10.75 10.75 13.57
N GLU A 58 -10.57 9.67 14.35
CA GLU A 58 -10.70 9.74 15.81
C GLU A 58 -9.69 10.68 16.45
N GLU A 59 -8.45 10.66 15.96
CA GLU A 59 -7.42 11.57 16.46
C GLU A 59 -7.75 13.02 16.15
N LEU A 60 -8.25 13.31 14.95
CA LEU A 60 -8.68 14.66 14.57
C LEU A 60 -9.87 15.13 15.43
N GLU A 61 -10.81 14.26 15.74
CA GLU A 61 -11.94 14.58 16.60
C GLU A 61 -11.50 14.92 18.04
N LYS A 62 -10.48 14.23 18.53
CA LYS A 62 -9.94 14.48 19.88
C LYS A 62 -9.15 15.78 19.99
N HIS A 63 -8.43 16.14 18.93
CA HIS A 63 -7.47 17.26 18.97
C HIS A 63 -7.90 18.44 18.10
N GLY A 64 -8.93 18.29 17.37
CA GLY A 64 -9.39 19.28 16.43
C GLY A 64 -10.72 19.86 16.70
#